data_ad2e5fbf07a930f5e9b799afec604c07
#
_entry.id   ad2e5fbf07a930f5e9b799afec604c07
#
_cell.length_a   1.000
_cell.length_b   1.000
_cell.length_c   1.000
_cell.angle_alpha   90.00
_cell.angle_beta   90.00
_cell.angle_gamma   90.00
#
_symmetry.space_group_name_H-M   'P 1'
#
loop_
_entity.id
_entity.type
_entity.pdbx_description
1 polymer ?
#
loop_
_entity_poly.entity_id
_entity_poly.type
_entity_poly.pdbx_seq_one_letter_code
_entity_poly.pdbx_strand_id
1 'polypeptide(L)'
;MKRSNFIKAITLLPIYSTAMKLQQLQSFAEQFKPTEKMPVLFFGHGSPMNAIEDNDFVTGWKLIGKTTPKPNAIICVSAHWETKGTFVTAMDKPRTIHDFGGFPQALFDVQYPAPGNPVLAQETQSLIKETTVGLDQNWGLDHGAWSVIKRLYPAADIPVLQLSLDYTKAPGYHYRLAKELAVLRERGILIIGSGNIIHNLGMVAWNKLN
;
A
#
# COMPACT_ATOMS: atom_id res chain seq x y z
N MET A 1 1.99 -27.19 9.48
CA MET A 1 1.95 -28.24 8.44
C MET A 1 3.22 -29.06 8.48
N LYS A 2 3.16 -30.40 8.49
CA LYS A 2 4.36 -31.24 8.49
C LYS A 2 5.08 -31.15 7.13
N ARG A 3 6.43 -31.09 7.13
CA ARG A 3 7.29 -31.00 5.92
C ARG A 3 6.92 -32.01 4.83
N SER A 4 6.40 -33.19 5.20
CA SER A 4 5.98 -34.26 4.27
C SER A 4 4.78 -33.92 3.40
N ASN A 5 3.90 -33.01 3.82
CA ASN A 5 2.70 -32.61 3.05
C ASN A 5 3.00 -31.52 2.01
N PHE A 6 4.08 -30.76 2.21
CA PHE A 6 4.55 -29.77 1.25
C PHE A 6 5.18 -30.43 0.01
N ILE A 7 5.93 -31.52 0.21
CA ILE A 7 6.60 -32.23 -0.89
C ILE A 7 5.58 -32.97 -1.76
N LYS A 8 4.48 -33.48 -1.20
CA LYS A 8 3.44 -34.19 -1.95
C LYS A 8 2.60 -33.27 -2.86
N ALA A 9 2.52 -31.98 -2.57
CA ALA A 9 1.83 -31.00 -3.41
C ALA A 9 2.61 -30.60 -4.67
N ILE A 10 3.95 -30.78 -4.67
CA ILE A 10 4.82 -30.41 -5.80
C ILE A 10 4.82 -31.49 -6.91
N THR A 11 4.52 -32.74 -6.61
CA THR A 11 4.61 -33.87 -7.55
C THR A 11 3.45 -34.01 -8.52
N LEU A 12 2.42 -33.14 -8.47
CA LEU A 12 1.22 -33.20 -9.30
C LEU A 12 1.09 -32.09 -10.35
N LEU A 13 2.15 -31.31 -10.61
CA LEU A 13 2.12 -30.24 -11.62
C LEU A 13 2.79 -30.69 -12.94
N PRO A 14 2.17 -30.42 -14.10
CA PRO A 14 2.74 -30.78 -15.40
C PRO A 14 4.02 -29.97 -15.72
N ILE A 15 4.99 -30.64 -16.34
CA ILE A 15 6.39 -30.25 -16.52
C ILE A 15 6.59 -29.08 -17.55
N TYR A 16 5.60 -28.34 -17.91
CA TYR A 16 5.75 -27.18 -18.81
C TYR A 16 5.90 -25.87 -18.03
N SER A 17 7.08 -25.26 -18.14
CA SER A 17 7.49 -23.96 -17.53
C SER A 17 8.13 -23.99 -16.12
N THR A 18 8.95 -24.97 -15.82
CA THR A 18 9.49 -25.22 -14.46
C THR A 18 10.45 -24.13 -13.94
N ALA A 19 11.25 -23.47 -14.77
CA ALA A 19 12.22 -22.48 -14.31
C ALA A 19 11.57 -21.17 -13.84
N MET A 20 10.58 -20.66 -14.56
CA MET A 20 9.83 -19.43 -14.20
C MET A 20 8.95 -19.66 -12.95
N LYS A 21 8.39 -20.86 -12.81
CA LYS A 21 7.61 -21.24 -11.63
C LYS A 21 8.47 -21.46 -10.37
N LEU A 22 9.70 -21.93 -10.52
CA LEU A 22 10.65 -22.09 -9.41
C LEU A 22 11.12 -20.73 -8.88
N GLN A 23 11.45 -19.77 -9.74
CA GLN A 23 11.78 -18.40 -9.32
C GLN A 23 10.59 -17.70 -8.65
N GLN A 24 9.37 -17.87 -9.19
CA GLN A 24 8.16 -17.36 -8.57
C GLN A 24 7.85 -18.02 -7.23
N LEU A 25 8.05 -19.34 -7.11
CA LEU A 25 7.90 -20.06 -5.84
C LEU A 25 9.01 -19.71 -4.83
N GLN A 26 10.19 -19.40 -5.30
CA GLN A 26 11.31 -18.99 -4.44
C GLN A 26 11.12 -17.56 -3.95
N SER A 27 10.71 -16.61 -4.81
CA SER A 27 10.34 -15.26 -4.42
C SER A 27 9.10 -15.25 -3.51
N PHE A 28 8.14 -16.12 -3.78
CA PHE A 28 6.98 -16.35 -2.92
C PHE A 28 7.39 -16.87 -1.54
N ALA A 29 8.26 -17.88 -1.48
CA ALA A 29 8.77 -18.43 -0.20
C ALA A 29 9.60 -17.41 0.59
N GLU A 30 10.33 -16.53 -0.11
CA GLU A 30 11.10 -15.46 0.52
C GLU A 30 10.23 -14.34 1.09
N GLN A 31 9.12 -14.03 0.43
CA GLN A 31 8.10 -13.09 0.94
C GLN A 31 7.41 -13.61 2.22
N PHE A 32 7.48 -14.91 2.50
CA PHE A 32 6.87 -15.54 3.67
C PHE A 32 7.82 -15.79 4.84
N LYS A 33 9.10 -15.37 4.74
CA LYS A 33 10.01 -15.46 5.89
C LYS A 33 9.48 -14.57 7.02
N PRO A 34 9.36 -15.09 8.25
CA PRO A 34 9.04 -14.26 9.40
C PRO A 34 10.07 -13.15 9.54
N THR A 35 9.60 -11.94 9.76
CA THR A 35 10.43 -10.78 10.06
C THR A 35 10.10 -10.27 11.45
N GLU A 36 10.86 -9.29 11.94
CA GLU A 36 10.35 -8.47 13.02
C GLU A 36 9.04 -7.82 12.63
N LYS A 37 8.13 -7.70 13.58
CA LYS A 37 6.78 -7.17 13.33
C LYS A 37 6.85 -5.70 12.93
N MET A 38 6.48 -5.41 11.70
CA MET A 38 6.44 -4.04 11.19
C MET A 38 5.45 -3.16 11.98
N PRO A 39 5.76 -1.87 12.17
CA PRO A 39 4.81 -0.93 12.73
C PRO A 39 3.57 -0.77 11.84
N VAL A 40 2.52 -0.15 12.36
CA VAL A 40 1.45 0.48 11.57
C VAL A 40 1.66 1.99 11.73
N LEU A 41 1.67 2.70 10.62
CA LEU A 41 1.90 4.15 10.60
C LEU A 41 0.66 4.85 10.07
N PHE A 42 0.32 5.99 10.66
CA PHE A 42 -0.69 6.88 10.14
C PHE A 42 -0.08 8.25 9.89
N PHE A 43 -0.24 8.75 8.66
CA PHE A 43 0.28 10.05 8.28
C PHE A 43 -0.87 11.02 7.98
N GLY A 44 -0.85 12.16 8.64
CA GLY A 44 -1.58 13.32 8.19
C GLY A 44 -0.88 13.88 6.96
N HIS A 45 -1.32 13.51 5.74
CA HIS A 45 -0.58 13.87 4.51
C HIS A 45 -0.63 15.37 4.20
N GLY A 46 -1.66 16.08 4.68
CA GLY A 46 -1.80 17.51 4.46
C GLY A 46 -1.92 17.90 2.99
N SER A 47 -1.12 18.86 2.56
CA SER A 47 -1.06 19.28 1.16
C SER A 47 -0.20 18.31 0.33
N PRO A 48 -0.57 18.01 -0.93
CA PRO A 48 0.28 17.25 -1.86
C PRO A 48 1.62 17.93 -2.13
N MET A 49 1.76 19.24 -1.85
CA MET A 49 3.01 19.99 -1.93
C MET A 49 4.11 19.40 -1.03
N ASN A 50 3.75 18.70 0.04
CA ASN A 50 4.70 17.95 0.88
C ASN A 50 5.55 16.94 0.08
N ALA A 51 5.11 16.53 -1.11
CA ALA A 51 5.89 15.68 -1.99
C ALA A 51 7.13 16.38 -2.58
N ILE A 52 7.13 17.72 -2.70
CA ILE A 52 8.19 18.51 -3.33
C ILE A 52 8.78 19.61 -2.43
N GLU A 53 8.08 20.03 -1.39
CA GLU A 53 8.53 21.02 -0.44
C GLU A 53 9.14 20.37 0.80
N ASP A 54 10.15 21.01 1.39
CA ASP A 54 10.74 20.59 2.67
C ASP A 54 10.17 21.46 3.80
N ASN A 55 9.70 20.80 4.84
CA ASN A 55 9.16 21.39 6.07
C ASN A 55 9.31 20.40 7.23
N ASP A 56 8.88 20.78 8.42
CA ASP A 56 9.03 19.97 9.63
C ASP A 56 8.31 18.60 9.52
N PHE A 57 7.13 18.55 8.90
CA PHE A 57 6.40 17.30 8.68
C PHE A 57 7.19 16.37 7.77
N VAL A 58 7.69 16.88 6.65
CA VAL A 58 8.51 16.12 5.69
C VAL A 58 9.81 15.66 6.33
N THR A 59 10.43 16.49 7.16
CA THR A 59 11.62 16.11 7.94
C THR A 59 11.33 14.95 8.88
N GLY A 60 10.21 15.00 9.58
CA GLY A 60 9.73 13.89 10.40
C GLY A 60 9.49 12.59 9.59
N TRP A 61 8.86 12.70 8.42
CA TRP A 61 8.63 11.53 7.54
C TRP A 61 9.93 10.89 7.07
N LYS A 62 10.89 11.73 6.61
CA LYS A 62 12.23 11.26 6.22
C LYS A 62 12.94 10.52 7.36
N LEU A 63 12.80 11.01 8.60
CA LEU A 63 13.37 10.36 9.79
C LEU A 63 12.69 9.01 10.04
N ILE A 64 11.36 8.94 9.99
CA ILE A 64 10.60 7.70 10.16
C ILE A 64 11.03 6.67 9.10
N GLY A 65 11.16 7.06 7.84
CA GLY A 65 11.62 6.16 6.77
C GLY A 65 13.04 5.62 7.00
N LYS A 66 13.93 6.42 7.63
CA LYS A 66 15.30 5.99 7.96
C LYS A 66 15.37 5.07 9.18
N THR A 67 14.46 5.23 10.15
CA THR A 67 14.48 4.49 11.42
C THR A 67 13.59 3.25 11.40
N THR A 68 12.62 3.20 10.50
CA THR A 68 11.79 2.01 10.29
C THR A 68 12.58 0.97 9.48
N PRO A 69 12.58 -0.31 9.88
CA PRO A 69 13.17 -1.37 9.06
C PRO A 69 12.63 -1.32 7.63
N LYS A 70 13.50 -1.56 6.63
CA LYS A 70 13.07 -1.55 5.24
C LYS A 70 12.00 -2.62 5.01
N PRO A 71 10.78 -2.25 4.59
CA PRO A 71 9.71 -3.23 4.41
C PRO A 71 9.91 -4.05 3.13
N ASN A 72 9.37 -5.26 3.11
CA ASN A 72 9.29 -6.11 1.93
C ASN A 72 8.25 -5.59 0.93
N ALA A 73 7.17 -4.98 1.42
CA ALA A 73 6.17 -4.25 0.66
C ALA A 73 5.37 -3.29 1.58
N ILE A 74 4.60 -2.41 0.97
CA ILE A 74 3.73 -1.45 1.64
C ILE A 74 2.29 -1.69 1.20
N ILE A 75 1.36 -1.74 2.16
CA ILE A 75 -0.08 -1.60 1.89
C ILE A 75 -0.50 -0.24 2.43
N CYS A 76 -0.94 0.64 1.54
CA CYS A 76 -1.41 1.98 1.87
C CYS A 76 -2.92 2.06 1.78
N VAL A 77 -3.56 2.56 2.84
CA VAL A 77 -4.96 2.95 2.85
C VAL A 77 -5.00 4.47 2.76
N SER A 78 -5.38 4.99 1.59
CA SER A 78 -5.47 6.43 1.34
C SER A 78 -6.90 6.90 1.47
N ALA A 79 -7.10 8.08 2.08
CA ALA A 79 -8.38 8.75 2.16
C ALA A 79 -8.92 9.20 0.78
N HIS A 80 -8.11 9.11 -0.28
CA HIS A 80 -8.48 9.51 -1.64
C HIS A 80 -9.04 8.36 -2.47
N TRP A 81 -8.91 7.11 -2.02
CA TRP A 81 -9.48 5.97 -2.73
C TRP A 81 -10.69 5.40 -2.02
N GLU A 82 -11.81 6.04 -2.24
CA GLU A 82 -13.12 5.60 -1.77
C GLU A 82 -13.88 4.86 -2.87
N THR A 83 -14.42 3.69 -2.55
CA THR A 83 -15.11 2.82 -3.51
C THR A 83 -16.42 2.29 -2.93
N LYS A 84 -17.30 1.78 -3.78
CA LYS A 84 -18.42 0.92 -3.37
C LYS A 84 -17.92 -0.52 -3.35
N GLY A 85 -17.75 -1.10 -2.18
CA GLY A 85 -17.03 -2.35 -1.96
C GLY A 85 -15.56 -2.08 -1.60
N THR A 86 -14.82 -3.13 -1.29
CA THR A 86 -13.39 -3.06 -0.93
C THR A 86 -12.54 -3.65 -2.04
N PHE A 87 -11.49 -2.94 -2.42
CA PHE A 87 -10.57 -3.34 -3.50
C PHE A 87 -9.11 -3.19 -3.06
N VAL A 88 -8.24 -4.01 -3.65
CA VAL A 88 -6.80 -3.88 -3.54
C VAL A 88 -6.19 -3.75 -4.94
N THR A 89 -5.24 -2.83 -5.13
CA THR A 89 -4.53 -2.69 -6.39
C THR A 89 -3.69 -3.93 -6.67
N ALA A 90 -3.77 -4.47 -7.91
CA ALA A 90 -3.20 -5.77 -8.26
C ALA A 90 -2.38 -5.75 -9.56
N MET A 91 -1.96 -4.57 -10.03
CA MET A 91 -1.08 -4.41 -11.19
C MET A 91 0.41 -4.52 -10.79
N ASP A 92 1.26 -4.92 -11.75
CA ASP A 92 2.72 -4.95 -11.56
C ASP A 92 3.36 -3.56 -11.49
N LYS A 93 2.76 -2.58 -12.20
CA LYS A 93 3.27 -1.21 -12.33
C LYS A 93 2.15 -0.21 -12.10
N PRO A 94 1.82 0.11 -10.85
CA PRO A 94 0.82 1.11 -10.53
C PRO A 94 1.27 2.48 -11.05
N ARG A 95 0.36 3.18 -11.73
CA ARG A 95 0.61 4.56 -12.20
C ARG A 95 0.58 5.54 -11.03
N THR A 96 1.35 6.62 -11.13
CA THR A 96 1.22 7.77 -10.24
C THR A 96 -0.04 8.57 -10.63
N ILE A 97 -0.98 8.76 -9.71
CA ILE A 97 -2.24 9.48 -9.96
C ILE A 97 -2.14 10.88 -9.36
N HIS A 98 -2.46 11.90 -10.18
CA HIS A 98 -2.52 13.29 -9.77
C HIS A 98 -3.99 13.70 -9.61
N ASP A 99 -4.60 13.24 -8.52
CA ASP A 99 -6.02 13.42 -8.18
C ASP A 99 -6.28 14.77 -7.48
N PHE A 100 -5.63 15.82 -7.95
CA PHE A 100 -5.73 17.18 -7.45
C PHE A 100 -5.71 18.20 -8.59
N GLY A 101 -6.03 19.46 -8.30
CA GLY A 101 -5.97 20.57 -9.25
C GLY A 101 -5.49 21.85 -8.61
N GLY A 102 -5.09 22.84 -9.42
CA GLY A 102 -4.71 24.18 -8.93
C GLY A 102 -3.32 24.28 -8.31
N PHE A 103 -2.46 23.28 -8.50
CA PHE A 103 -1.10 23.27 -8.00
C PHE A 103 -0.06 23.59 -9.10
N PRO A 104 1.20 23.96 -8.74
CA PRO A 104 2.28 24.20 -9.71
C PRO A 104 2.57 22.97 -10.57
N GLN A 105 3.02 23.20 -11.82
CA GLN A 105 3.38 22.15 -12.77
C GLN A 105 4.41 21.16 -12.19
N ALA A 106 5.36 21.63 -11.42
CA ALA A 106 6.37 20.80 -10.77
C ALA A 106 5.77 19.65 -9.91
N LEU A 107 4.56 19.83 -9.38
CA LEU A 107 3.88 18.76 -8.65
C LEU A 107 3.24 17.74 -9.60
N PHE A 108 2.71 18.16 -10.75
CA PHE A 108 2.18 17.27 -11.79
C PHE A 108 3.28 16.46 -12.49
N ASP A 109 4.52 16.98 -12.51
CA ASP A 109 5.66 16.29 -13.09
C ASP A 109 6.22 15.17 -12.18
N VAL A 110 5.78 15.11 -10.91
CA VAL A 110 6.23 14.07 -9.99
C VAL A 110 5.79 12.70 -10.47
N GLN A 111 6.75 11.77 -10.55
CA GLN A 111 6.48 10.36 -10.72
C GLN A 111 7.02 9.57 -9.53
N TYR A 112 6.28 8.56 -9.11
CA TYR A 112 6.72 7.62 -8.10
C TYR A 112 6.54 6.19 -8.62
N PRO A 113 7.49 5.67 -9.42
CA PRO A 113 7.35 4.43 -10.17
C PRO A 113 7.64 3.19 -9.31
N ALA A 114 7.10 3.14 -8.09
CA ALA A 114 7.21 1.96 -7.26
C ALA A 114 6.53 0.76 -7.93
N PRO A 115 7.11 -0.45 -7.85
CA PRO A 115 6.46 -1.64 -8.35
C PRO A 115 5.19 -1.95 -7.55
N GLY A 116 4.24 -2.65 -8.17
CA GLY A 116 3.16 -3.32 -7.47
C GLY A 116 3.55 -4.74 -7.06
N ASN A 117 2.60 -5.48 -6.50
CA ASN A 117 2.79 -6.89 -6.13
C ASN A 117 1.46 -7.66 -6.26
N PRO A 118 1.13 -8.19 -7.45
CA PRO A 118 -0.11 -8.96 -7.67
C PRO A 118 -0.26 -10.18 -6.76
N VAL A 119 0.86 -10.80 -6.37
CA VAL A 119 0.84 -11.97 -5.47
C VAL A 119 0.39 -11.56 -4.08
N LEU A 120 0.95 -10.46 -3.54
CA LEU A 120 0.51 -9.90 -2.25
C LEU A 120 -0.93 -9.39 -2.31
N ALA A 121 -1.38 -8.87 -3.46
CA ALA A 121 -2.78 -8.46 -3.65
C ALA A 121 -3.74 -9.65 -3.53
N GLN A 122 -3.44 -10.78 -4.19
CA GLN A 122 -4.22 -12.02 -4.10
C GLN A 122 -4.21 -12.58 -2.67
N GLU A 123 -3.08 -12.51 -2.00
CA GLU A 123 -2.98 -12.92 -0.62
C GLU A 123 -3.81 -12.02 0.31
N THR A 124 -3.72 -10.70 0.15
CA THR A 124 -4.52 -9.73 0.90
C THR A 124 -6.01 -10.01 0.70
N GLN A 125 -6.45 -10.25 -0.54
CA GLN A 125 -7.80 -10.70 -0.85
C GLN A 125 -8.18 -11.97 -0.09
N SER A 126 -7.27 -12.95 -0.06
CA SER A 126 -7.53 -14.25 0.59
C SER A 126 -7.54 -14.18 2.11
N LEU A 127 -6.81 -13.26 2.70
CA LEU A 127 -6.72 -13.06 4.15
C LEU A 127 -7.98 -12.39 4.70
N ILE A 128 -8.51 -11.41 3.99
CA ILE A 128 -9.68 -10.66 4.44
C ILE A 128 -10.94 -11.55 4.34
N LYS A 129 -11.60 -11.77 5.48
CA LYS A 129 -12.84 -12.54 5.60
C LYS A 129 -14.05 -11.67 5.91
N GLU A 130 -13.82 -10.45 6.39
CA GLU A 130 -14.90 -9.48 6.68
C GLU A 130 -15.75 -9.19 5.43
N THR A 131 -15.14 -9.27 4.23
CA THR A 131 -15.81 -9.00 2.96
C THR A 131 -15.11 -9.69 1.79
N THR A 132 -15.77 -9.71 0.63
CA THR A 132 -15.09 -10.03 -0.64
C THR A 132 -14.30 -8.82 -1.10
N VAL A 133 -12.98 -8.99 -1.27
CA VAL A 133 -12.08 -7.94 -1.78
C VAL A 133 -11.90 -8.13 -3.29
N GLY A 134 -12.14 -7.08 -4.08
CA GLY A 134 -11.86 -7.05 -5.50
C GLY A 134 -10.38 -6.79 -5.79
N LEU A 135 -9.85 -7.37 -6.87
CA LEU A 135 -8.53 -7.05 -7.41
C LEU A 135 -8.67 -5.95 -8.46
N ASP A 136 -8.13 -4.77 -8.18
CA ASP A 136 -8.20 -3.63 -9.09
C ASP A 136 -6.95 -3.52 -9.96
N GLN A 137 -7.14 -3.34 -11.28
CA GLN A 137 -6.07 -3.21 -12.28
C GLN A 137 -5.99 -1.78 -12.87
N ASN A 138 -6.82 -0.85 -12.38
CA ASN A 138 -7.02 0.44 -13.05
C ASN A 138 -6.60 1.64 -12.20
N TRP A 139 -6.71 1.57 -10.86
CA TRP A 139 -6.38 2.68 -9.98
C TRP A 139 -4.90 3.06 -10.11
N GLY A 140 -4.10 2.77 -9.17
CA GLY A 140 -2.69 3.10 -9.09
C GLY A 140 -2.31 3.60 -7.70
N LEU A 141 -1.42 4.60 -7.64
CA LEU A 141 -1.04 5.30 -6.40
C LEU A 141 -1.56 6.73 -6.47
N ASP A 142 -2.54 7.08 -5.64
CA ASP A 142 -3.03 8.46 -5.52
C ASP A 142 -2.08 9.35 -4.71
N HIS A 143 -2.32 10.66 -4.70
CA HIS A 143 -1.39 11.57 -4.05
C HIS A 143 -1.33 11.38 -2.52
N GLY A 144 -2.39 10.94 -1.89
CA GLY A 144 -2.36 10.61 -0.46
C GLY A 144 -1.39 9.47 -0.17
N ALA A 145 -1.21 8.52 -1.09
CA ALA A 145 -0.23 7.45 -0.98
C ALA A 145 1.16 7.90 -1.42
N TRP A 146 1.33 8.31 -2.69
CA TRP A 146 2.68 8.52 -3.22
C TRP A 146 3.40 9.72 -2.63
N SER A 147 2.70 10.79 -2.23
CA SER A 147 3.36 11.98 -1.66
C SER A 147 4.06 11.68 -0.34
N VAL A 148 3.47 10.82 0.49
CA VAL A 148 4.05 10.37 1.75
C VAL A 148 5.13 9.32 1.52
N ILE A 149 4.82 8.27 0.74
CA ILE A 149 5.72 7.12 0.56
C ILE A 149 7.00 7.55 -0.16
N LYS A 150 6.92 8.51 -1.10
CA LYS A 150 8.09 9.11 -1.75
C LYS A 150 9.07 9.76 -0.76
N ARG A 151 8.56 10.35 0.32
CA ARG A 151 9.40 10.97 1.37
C ARG A 151 9.98 9.95 2.34
N LEU A 152 9.27 8.85 2.58
CA LEU A 152 9.77 7.73 3.37
C LEU A 152 10.83 6.91 2.62
N TYR A 153 10.55 6.58 1.35
CA TYR A 153 11.33 5.67 0.51
C TYR A 153 11.52 6.24 -0.90
N PRO A 154 12.40 7.24 -1.06
CA PRO A 154 12.54 7.97 -2.33
C PRO A 154 13.09 7.13 -3.48
N ALA A 155 13.70 5.98 -3.22
CA ALA A 155 14.24 5.09 -4.26
C ALA A 155 13.14 4.38 -5.07
N ALA A 156 11.88 4.39 -4.61
CA ALA A 156 10.74 3.72 -5.25
C ALA A 156 10.99 2.23 -5.58
N ASP A 157 11.78 1.55 -4.74
CA ASP A 157 12.23 0.15 -4.93
C ASP A 157 11.46 -0.85 -4.06
N ILE A 158 10.47 -0.38 -3.30
CA ILE A 158 9.61 -1.18 -2.45
C ILE A 158 8.25 -1.32 -3.12
N PRO A 159 7.70 -2.55 -3.27
CA PRO A 159 6.36 -2.74 -3.81
C PRO A 159 5.30 -2.02 -2.98
N VAL A 160 4.38 -1.32 -3.66
CA VAL A 160 3.28 -0.59 -3.02
C VAL A 160 1.94 -1.04 -3.59
N LEU A 161 1.03 -1.39 -2.69
CA LEU A 161 -0.38 -1.65 -2.98
C LEU A 161 -1.22 -0.62 -2.25
N GLN A 162 -2.37 -0.28 -2.83
CA GLN A 162 -3.41 0.44 -2.10
C GLN A 162 -4.59 -0.48 -1.79
N LEU A 163 -5.20 -0.27 -0.62
CA LEU A 163 -6.46 -0.87 -0.21
C LEU A 163 -7.49 0.26 -0.10
N SER A 164 -8.64 0.11 -0.76
CA SER A 164 -9.67 1.14 -0.80
C SER A 164 -10.50 1.19 0.49
N LEU A 165 -11.11 2.35 0.72
CA LEU A 165 -12.14 2.55 1.72
C LEU A 165 -13.52 2.32 1.08
N ASP A 166 -14.33 1.44 1.66
CA ASP A 166 -15.73 1.27 1.24
C ASP A 166 -16.58 2.36 1.90
N TYR A 167 -16.92 3.42 1.15
CA TYR A 167 -17.70 4.56 1.64
C TYR A 167 -19.12 4.18 2.07
N THR A 168 -19.61 2.99 1.74
CA THR A 168 -20.93 2.50 2.15
C THR A 168 -20.93 1.89 3.55
N LYS A 169 -19.75 1.72 4.16
CA LYS A 169 -19.57 1.02 5.43
C LYS A 169 -19.24 1.99 6.59
N ALA A 170 -19.69 1.60 7.76
CA ALA A 170 -19.36 2.32 9.00
C ALA A 170 -17.89 2.07 9.42
N PRO A 171 -17.27 2.96 10.22
CA PRO A 171 -15.87 2.82 10.66
C PRO A 171 -15.53 1.48 11.31
N GLY A 172 -16.47 0.86 12.04
CA GLY A 172 -16.29 -0.45 12.67
C GLY A 172 -15.98 -1.58 11.67
N TYR A 173 -16.50 -1.49 10.44
CA TYR A 173 -16.16 -2.44 9.38
C TYR A 173 -14.67 -2.33 9.02
N HIS A 174 -14.15 -1.13 8.77
CA HIS A 174 -12.76 -0.90 8.42
C HIS A 174 -11.81 -1.33 9.55
N TYR A 175 -12.25 -1.13 10.81
CA TYR A 175 -11.48 -1.59 11.97
C TYR A 175 -11.35 -3.13 11.98
N ARG A 176 -12.45 -3.87 11.75
CA ARG A 176 -12.40 -5.35 11.72
C ARG A 176 -11.55 -5.86 10.57
N LEU A 177 -11.72 -5.27 9.38
CA LEU A 177 -10.90 -5.59 8.20
C LEU A 177 -9.40 -5.36 8.47
N ALA A 178 -9.05 -4.21 9.07
CA ALA A 178 -7.66 -3.89 9.40
C ALA A 178 -7.03 -4.88 10.38
N LYS A 179 -7.81 -5.48 11.29
CA LYS A 179 -7.32 -6.53 12.20
C LYS A 179 -6.90 -7.79 11.45
N GLU A 180 -7.56 -8.13 10.34
CA GLU A 180 -7.21 -9.30 9.53
C GLU A 180 -5.89 -9.11 8.79
N LEU A 181 -5.53 -7.86 8.47
CA LEU A 181 -4.23 -7.52 7.85
C LEU A 181 -3.05 -7.61 8.83
N ALA A 182 -3.30 -7.67 10.14
CA ALA A 182 -2.24 -7.57 11.15
C ALA A 182 -1.15 -8.65 11.00
N VAL A 183 -1.51 -9.84 10.50
CA VAL A 183 -0.57 -10.96 10.27
C VAL A 183 0.48 -10.64 9.20
N LEU A 184 0.19 -9.77 8.24
CA LEU A 184 1.14 -9.37 7.20
C LEU A 184 2.33 -8.60 7.76
N ARG A 185 2.16 -7.95 8.91
CA ARG A 185 3.24 -7.21 9.58
C ARG A 185 4.39 -8.12 10.03
N GLU A 186 4.12 -9.38 10.37
CA GLU A 186 5.12 -10.38 10.77
C GLU A 186 5.93 -10.91 9.56
N ARG A 187 5.58 -10.42 8.37
CA ARG A 187 6.22 -10.78 7.09
C ARG A 187 6.87 -9.57 6.41
N GLY A 188 7.15 -8.54 7.19
CA GLY A 188 7.80 -7.33 6.70
C GLY A 188 6.89 -6.42 5.88
N ILE A 189 5.56 -6.57 5.94
CA ILE A 189 4.64 -5.68 5.25
C ILE A 189 4.32 -4.48 6.15
N LEU A 190 4.68 -3.29 5.68
CA LEU A 190 4.34 -2.03 6.34
C LEU A 190 2.93 -1.61 5.96
N ILE A 191 2.09 -1.38 6.96
CA ILE A 191 0.74 -0.86 6.76
C ILE A 191 0.77 0.65 7.03
N ILE A 192 0.33 1.44 6.05
CA ILE A 192 0.26 2.90 6.12
C ILE A 192 -1.19 3.33 5.95
N GLY A 193 -1.70 4.11 6.90
CA GLY A 193 -2.89 4.95 6.71
C GLY A 193 -2.44 6.36 6.29
N SER A 194 -3.04 6.91 5.25
CA SER A 194 -2.77 8.26 4.78
C SER A 194 -4.07 9.06 4.64
N GLY A 195 -4.19 10.09 5.43
CA GLY A 195 -5.36 10.97 5.51
C GLY A 195 -5.10 12.07 6.52
N ASN A 196 -6.08 12.88 6.82
CA ASN A 196 -6.06 13.77 7.98
C ASN A 196 -7.07 13.26 9.01
N ILE A 197 -6.89 13.58 10.29
CA ILE A 197 -7.85 13.19 11.35
C ILE A 197 -9.25 13.67 10.99
N ILE A 198 -9.34 14.87 10.38
CA ILE A 198 -10.55 15.38 9.74
C ILE A 198 -10.22 15.62 8.26
N HIS A 199 -10.71 14.76 7.38
CA HIS A 199 -10.48 14.82 5.93
C HIS A 199 -11.79 15.23 5.22
N ASN A 200 -12.33 16.39 5.56
CA ASN A 200 -13.51 16.96 4.91
C ASN A 200 -13.10 18.21 4.14
N LEU A 201 -12.75 18.04 2.86
CA LEU A 201 -12.32 19.14 1.99
C LEU A 201 -13.42 20.18 1.76
N GLY A 202 -14.69 19.82 1.91
CA GLY A 202 -15.82 20.76 1.82
C GLY A 202 -15.90 21.74 2.99
N MET A 203 -15.23 21.46 4.12
CA MET A 203 -15.17 22.33 5.30
C MET A 203 -13.90 23.19 5.37
N VAL A 204 -12.98 23.05 4.42
CA VAL A 204 -11.74 23.83 4.41
C VAL A 204 -12.04 25.28 4.02
N ALA A 205 -11.58 26.22 4.84
CA ALA A 205 -11.68 27.64 4.55
C ALA A 205 -10.53 28.08 3.62
N TRP A 206 -10.62 27.71 2.34
CA TRP A 206 -9.59 27.96 1.33
C TRP A 206 -9.11 29.41 1.23
N ASN A 207 -9.99 30.35 1.56
CA ASN A 207 -9.70 31.80 1.58
C ASN A 207 -8.90 32.27 2.81
N LYS A 208 -8.57 31.37 3.74
CA LYS A 208 -7.84 31.67 4.98
C LYS A 208 -6.51 30.90 5.06
N LEU A 209 -6.10 30.25 3.99
CA LEU A 209 -4.85 29.46 3.90
C LEU A 209 -3.66 30.29 3.42
N ASN A 210 -3.62 31.60 3.77
CA ASN A 210 -2.47 32.47 3.49
C ASN A 210 -1.58 32.60 4.72
#